data_66f1d88c201e105d5905810e0b34a7a5
#
_entry.id   66f1d88c201e105d5905810e0b34a7a5
#
_cell.length_a   1.000
_cell.length_b   1.000
_cell.length_c   1.000
_cell.angle_alpha   90.00
_cell.angle_beta   90.00
_cell.angle_gamma   90.00
#
_symmetry.space_group_name_H-M   'P 1'
#
loop_
_entity.id
_entity.type
_entity.pdbx_description
1 polymer ?
#
loop_
_entity_poly.entity_id
_entity_poly.type
_entity_poly.pdbx_seq_one_letter_code
_entity_poly.pdbx_strand_id
1 'polypeptide(L)'
;MRKLVGVVLGGALLTGTGWALILPCEAAAAPAADLSSLAWMAGSWQGTADGLEMEELWLAPKGGAMLGLHRDVAGGRMVSFEFLRIEADGEGLVYLASPKGRPPTPFRLVEASPGRAVFANPQHDFPQRVLYWLTADGALHARIEGPRGGQTVGDEWAWTRVK
;
A
#
# COMPACT_ATOMS: atom_id res chain seq x y z
N MET A 1 -79.09 43.41 -18.07
CA MET A 1 -79.00 42.02 -17.87
C MET A 1 -78.02 41.44 -18.91
N ARG A 2 -76.76 41.36 -18.59
CA ARG A 2 -75.76 40.62 -19.41
C ARG A 2 -74.68 40.21 -18.42
N LYS A 3 -74.53 38.91 -18.25
CA LYS A 3 -73.49 38.24 -17.43
C LYS A 3 -72.20 38.18 -18.22
N LEU A 4 -71.12 38.75 -17.69
CA LEU A 4 -69.77 38.54 -18.18
C LEU A 4 -69.11 37.42 -17.45
N VAL A 5 -68.68 36.42 -18.20
CA VAL A 5 -67.93 35.26 -17.73
C VAL A 5 -66.45 35.63 -17.72
N GLY A 6 -65.83 35.58 -16.55
CA GLY A 6 -64.42 35.74 -16.37
C GLY A 6 -63.70 34.42 -16.56
N VAL A 7 -62.72 34.41 -17.47
CA VAL A 7 -61.78 33.26 -17.68
C VAL A 7 -60.61 33.40 -16.70
N VAL A 8 -60.41 32.43 -15.82
CA VAL A 8 -59.24 32.35 -14.97
C VAL A 8 -58.21 31.44 -15.67
N LEU A 9 -57.08 32.03 -16.05
CA LEU A 9 -55.91 31.33 -16.55
C LEU A 9 -55.12 30.77 -15.34
N GLY A 10 -55.17 29.45 -15.17
CA GLY A 10 -54.34 28.75 -14.17
C GLY A 10 -52.91 28.58 -14.71
N GLY A 11 -51.95 29.24 -14.09
CA GLY A 11 -50.54 28.99 -14.34
C GLY A 11 -50.05 27.71 -13.65
N ALA A 12 -49.63 26.74 -14.40
CA ALA A 12 -48.99 25.54 -13.88
C ALA A 12 -47.51 25.81 -13.56
N LEU A 13 -47.15 25.82 -12.28
CA LEU A 13 -45.75 25.80 -11.84
C LEU A 13 -45.18 24.38 -12.03
N LEU A 14 -44.30 24.21 -12.99
CA LEU A 14 -43.46 23.02 -13.13
C LEU A 14 -42.31 23.12 -12.13
N THR A 15 -42.42 22.43 -11.00
CA THR A 15 -41.31 22.21 -10.09
C THR A 15 -40.43 21.09 -10.66
N GLY A 16 -39.37 21.49 -11.35
CA GLY A 16 -38.33 20.56 -11.81
C GLY A 16 -37.49 20.07 -10.62
N THR A 17 -37.76 18.86 -10.13
CA THR A 17 -36.86 18.18 -9.20
C THR A 17 -35.67 17.66 -10.00
N GLY A 18 -34.58 18.45 -9.96
CA GLY A 18 -33.29 18.03 -10.50
C GLY A 18 -32.72 16.88 -9.68
N TRP A 19 -32.78 15.68 -10.21
CA TRP A 19 -32.04 14.55 -9.67
C TRP A 19 -30.58 14.72 -10.04
N ALA A 20 -29.74 15.11 -9.07
CA ALA A 20 -28.29 15.07 -9.23
C ALA A 20 -27.88 13.58 -9.33
N LEU A 21 -27.47 13.16 -10.52
CA LEU A 21 -26.82 11.87 -10.72
C LEU A 21 -25.47 11.91 -9.98
N ILE A 22 -25.43 11.31 -8.79
CA ILE A 22 -24.18 11.00 -8.12
C ILE A 22 -23.55 9.88 -8.91
N LEU A 23 -22.59 10.22 -9.80
CA LEU A 23 -21.76 9.23 -10.45
C LEU A 23 -20.94 8.53 -9.36
N PRO A 24 -20.92 7.17 -9.31
CA PRO A 24 -20.06 6.48 -8.38
C PRO A 24 -18.61 6.92 -8.71
N CYS A 25 -17.86 7.33 -7.68
CA CYS A 25 -16.43 7.50 -7.78
C CYS A 25 -15.84 6.12 -8.08
N GLU A 26 -15.50 5.89 -9.34
CA GLU A 26 -14.83 4.67 -9.78
C GLU A 26 -13.48 4.66 -9.08
N ALA A 27 -13.33 3.77 -8.09
CA ALA A 27 -12.05 3.55 -7.44
C ALA A 27 -11.04 3.24 -8.54
N ALA A 28 -10.00 4.07 -8.67
CA ALA A 28 -8.94 3.85 -9.64
C ALA A 28 -8.44 2.42 -9.47
N ALA A 29 -8.55 1.62 -10.53
CA ALA A 29 -8.02 0.25 -10.52
C ALA A 29 -6.54 0.32 -10.11
N ALA A 30 -6.15 -0.51 -9.15
CA ALA A 30 -4.76 -0.62 -8.75
C ALA A 30 -3.91 -0.82 -10.02
N PRO A 31 -2.74 -0.19 -10.14
CA PRO A 31 -1.92 -0.32 -11.32
C PRO A 31 -1.68 -1.82 -11.58
N ALA A 32 -1.86 -2.25 -12.83
CA ALA A 32 -1.48 -3.59 -13.26
C ALA A 32 0.05 -3.68 -13.25
N ALA A 33 0.63 -3.63 -12.04
CA ALA A 33 2.07 -3.72 -11.85
C ALA A 33 2.46 -5.17 -12.03
N ASP A 34 3.34 -5.42 -12.99
CA ASP A 34 4.04 -6.69 -13.10
C ASP A 34 5.10 -6.77 -12.00
N LEU A 35 5.37 -7.98 -11.52
CA LEU A 35 6.38 -8.26 -10.50
C LEU A 35 7.77 -7.75 -10.90
N SER A 36 8.07 -7.68 -12.19
CA SER A 36 9.31 -7.09 -12.72
C SER A 36 9.47 -5.60 -12.38
N SER A 37 8.38 -4.87 -12.19
CA SER A 37 8.40 -3.45 -11.75
C SER A 37 8.97 -3.26 -10.35
N LEU A 38 9.06 -4.33 -9.56
CA LEU A 38 9.62 -4.36 -8.21
C LEU A 38 11.06 -4.93 -8.17
N ALA A 39 11.65 -5.27 -9.32
CA ALA A 39 12.99 -5.85 -9.40
C ALA A 39 14.09 -4.96 -8.77
N TRP A 40 13.86 -3.66 -8.63
CA TRP A 40 14.75 -2.71 -7.96
C TRP A 40 14.98 -3.01 -6.48
N MET A 41 14.05 -3.72 -5.81
CA MET A 41 14.21 -4.19 -4.42
C MET A 41 15.24 -5.31 -4.30
N ALA A 42 15.48 -6.08 -5.37
CA ALA A 42 16.37 -7.25 -5.32
C ALA A 42 17.80 -6.87 -4.94
N GLY A 43 18.38 -7.66 -4.03
CA GLY A 43 19.74 -7.48 -3.52
C GLY A 43 19.85 -7.77 -2.04
N SER A 44 21.07 -7.62 -1.52
CA SER A 44 21.37 -7.66 -0.08
C SER A 44 21.53 -6.25 0.44
N TRP A 45 20.87 -5.95 1.53
CA TRP A 45 20.77 -4.64 2.14
C TRP A 45 21.16 -4.71 3.60
N GLN A 46 21.90 -3.72 4.11
CA GLN A 46 22.34 -3.66 5.50
C GLN A 46 22.20 -2.24 6.06
N GLY A 47 21.83 -2.15 7.32
CA GLY A 47 21.74 -0.90 8.06
C GLY A 47 21.97 -1.11 9.55
N THR A 48 22.19 -0.01 10.26
CA THR A 48 22.37 -0.02 11.72
C THR A 48 21.59 1.15 12.31
N ALA A 49 20.76 0.88 13.30
CA ALA A 49 20.05 1.91 14.05
C ALA A 49 19.84 1.44 15.51
N ASP A 50 20.03 2.33 16.47
CA ASP A 50 19.75 2.10 17.90
C ASP A 50 20.39 0.82 18.48
N GLY A 51 21.58 0.45 17.98
CA GLY A 51 22.31 -0.75 18.41
C GLY A 51 21.81 -2.05 17.77
N LEU A 52 20.90 -1.96 16.81
CA LEU A 52 20.49 -3.08 15.94
C LEU A 52 21.29 -3.07 14.65
N GLU A 53 21.84 -4.22 14.28
CA GLU A 53 22.32 -4.51 12.94
C GLU A 53 21.16 -5.15 12.17
N MET A 54 20.77 -4.56 11.07
CA MET A 54 19.60 -5.00 10.27
C MET A 54 20.08 -5.46 8.90
N GLU A 55 19.51 -6.55 8.45
CA GLU A 55 19.77 -7.10 7.11
C GLU A 55 18.45 -7.43 6.43
N GLU A 56 18.38 -7.10 5.14
CA GLU A 56 17.27 -7.51 4.30
C GLU A 56 17.79 -8.03 2.96
N LEU A 57 17.33 -9.21 2.57
CA LEU A 57 17.66 -9.86 1.31
C LEU A 57 16.39 -10.00 0.48
N TRP A 58 16.45 -9.59 -0.78
CA TRP A 58 15.41 -9.86 -1.76
C TRP A 58 15.98 -10.61 -2.96
N LEU A 59 15.40 -11.75 -3.30
CA LEU A 59 15.65 -12.44 -4.56
C LEU A 59 14.92 -11.71 -5.70
N ALA A 60 15.54 -11.65 -6.87
CA ALA A 60 14.93 -11.07 -8.06
C ALA A 60 13.64 -11.83 -8.46
N PRO A 61 12.69 -11.17 -9.14
CA PRO A 61 11.48 -11.81 -9.64
C PRO A 61 11.80 -13.06 -10.45
N LYS A 62 11.23 -14.20 -10.05
CA LYS A 62 11.36 -15.47 -10.78
C LYS A 62 10.23 -16.40 -10.40
N GLY A 63 9.65 -17.11 -11.40
CA GLY A 63 8.60 -18.09 -11.15
C GLY A 63 7.32 -17.50 -10.56
N GLY A 64 7.04 -16.23 -10.83
CA GLY A 64 5.82 -15.55 -10.33
C GLY A 64 5.93 -15.00 -8.92
N ALA A 65 7.13 -14.99 -8.30
CA ALA A 65 7.33 -14.45 -6.96
C ALA A 65 8.69 -13.75 -6.78
N MET A 66 8.76 -12.88 -5.78
CA MET A 66 9.98 -12.44 -5.12
C MET A 66 9.99 -12.98 -3.69
N LEU A 67 11.13 -13.48 -3.22
CA LEU A 67 11.29 -13.95 -1.85
C LEU A 67 12.21 -13.00 -1.10
N GLY A 68 11.83 -12.67 0.13
CA GLY A 68 12.59 -11.81 1.02
C GLY A 68 12.85 -12.44 2.38
N LEU A 69 13.90 -11.98 3.02
CA LEU A 69 14.28 -12.35 4.37
C LEU A 69 14.79 -11.09 5.09
N HIS A 70 14.22 -10.81 6.24
CA HIS A 70 14.71 -9.78 7.15
C HIS A 70 15.24 -10.40 8.43
N ARG A 71 16.30 -9.84 9.03
CA ARG A 71 16.73 -10.15 10.39
C ARG A 71 17.33 -8.95 11.11
N ASP A 72 17.15 -8.95 12.42
CA ASP A 72 17.76 -8.00 13.34
C ASP A 72 18.71 -8.73 14.29
N VAL A 73 19.88 -8.14 14.49
CA VAL A 73 20.92 -8.64 15.41
C VAL A 73 21.24 -7.55 16.43
N ALA A 74 21.24 -7.88 17.72
CA ALA A 74 21.68 -7.03 18.81
C ALA A 74 22.71 -7.76 19.68
N GLY A 75 23.84 -7.14 19.94
CA GLY A 75 24.90 -7.76 20.75
C GLY A 75 25.38 -9.11 20.22
N GLY A 76 25.46 -9.25 18.90
CA GLY A 76 25.87 -10.49 18.23
C GLY A 76 24.84 -11.63 18.27
N ARG A 77 23.59 -11.36 18.67
CA ARG A 77 22.50 -12.35 18.74
C ARG A 77 21.32 -11.93 17.88
N MET A 78 20.77 -12.84 17.06
CA MET A 78 19.53 -12.58 16.35
C MET A 78 18.38 -12.37 17.34
N VAL A 79 17.72 -11.23 17.25
CA VAL A 79 16.58 -10.85 18.13
C VAL A 79 15.26 -10.88 17.39
N SER A 80 15.28 -10.72 16.06
CA SER A 80 14.11 -10.82 15.20
C SER A 80 14.48 -11.37 13.82
N PHE A 81 13.48 -11.96 13.13
CA PHE A 81 13.55 -12.29 11.71
C PHE A 81 12.16 -12.30 11.10
N GLU A 82 12.08 -12.16 9.77
CA GLU A 82 10.84 -12.20 9.04
C GLU A 82 11.03 -12.85 7.67
N PHE A 83 10.12 -13.75 7.28
CA PHE A 83 10.01 -14.23 5.91
C PHE A 83 9.05 -13.34 5.13
N LEU A 84 9.47 -12.94 3.94
CA LEU A 84 8.77 -12.01 3.09
C LEU A 84 8.53 -12.63 1.72
N ARG A 85 7.40 -12.34 1.10
CA ARG A 85 7.11 -12.78 -0.25
C ARG A 85 6.24 -11.75 -0.97
N ILE A 86 6.51 -11.51 -2.25
CA ILE A 86 5.62 -10.76 -3.13
C ILE A 86 5.26 -11.69 -4.28
N GLU A 87 3.97 -11.85 -4.54
CA GLU A 87 3.45 -12.71 -5.61
C GLU A 87 2.20 -12.12 -6.25
N ALA A 88 1.85 -12.60 -7.45
CA ALA A 88 0.60 -12.29 -8.12
C ALA A 88 -0.45 -13.37 -7.82
N ASP A 89 -1.70 -12.98 -7.53
CA ASP A 89 -2.78 -13.90 -7.19
C ASP A 89 -4.08 -13.69 -7.98
N GLY A 90 -3.99 -13.02 -9.14
CA GLY A 90 -5.14 -12.74 -10.00
C GLY A 90 -5.89 -11.43 -9.66
N GLU A 91 -5.69 -10.87 -8.48
CA GLU A 91 -6.19 -9.54 -8.08
C GLU A 91 -5.07 -8.48 -8.12
N GLY A 92 -3.85 -8.88 -8.48
CA GLY A 92 -2.66 -8.03 -8.51
C GLY A 92 -1.52 -8.58 -7.69
N LEU A 93 -0.60 -7.70 -7.25
CA LEU A 93 0.51 -8.10 -6.41
C LEU A 93 0.12 -8.04 -4.93
N VAL A 94 0.54 -9.05 -4.18
CA VAL A 94 0.36 -9.15 -2.73
C VAL A 94 1.72 -9.35 -2.05
N TYR A 95 1.99 -8.53 -1.06
CA TYR A 95 3.11 -8.68 -0.12
C TYR A 95 2.63 -9.49 1.07
N LEU A 96 3.36 -10.53 1.42
CA LEU A 96 3.08 -11.48 2.48
C LEU A 96 4.17 -11.38 3.55
N ALA A 97 3.81 -10.89 4.72
CA ALA A 97 4.70 -10.72 5.87
C ALA A 97 4.54 -11.85 6.88
N SER A 98 5.61 -12.56 7.20
CA SER A 98 5.61 -13.69 8.16
C SER A 98 6.62 -13.45 9.29
N PRO A 99 6.34 -12.55 10.24
CA PRO A 99 7.22 -12.26 11.36
C PRO A 99 7.42 -13.51 12.24
N LYS A 100 8.69 -13.85 12.47
CA LYS A 100 9.09 -15.05 13.24
C LYS A 100 8.51 -16.36 12.71
N GLY A 101 8.28 -16.43 11.37
CA GLY A 101 7.71 -17.60 10.73
C GLY A 101 6.23 -17.87 11.03
N ARG A 102 5.48 -16.90 11.53
CA ARG A 102 4.03 -16.99 11.73
C ARG A 102 3.29 -17.06 10.39
N PRO A 103 2.00 -17.46 10.39
CA PRO A 103 1.17 -17.37 9.19
C PRO A 103 1.26 -15.98 8.56
N PRO A 104 1.36 -15.89 7.23
CA PRO A 104 1.57 -14.62 6.56
C PRO A 104 0.37 -13.68 6.67
N THR A 105 0.64 -12.40 6.90
CA THR A 105 -0.33 -11.31 6.78
C THR A 105 -0.23 -10.73 5.38
N PRO A 106 -1.33 -10.69 4.59
CA PRO A 106 -1.32 -10.14 3.24
C PRO A 106 -1.50 -8.61 3.25
N PHE A 107 -0.78 -7.93 2.34
CA PHE A 107 -0.93 -6.51 2.02
C PHE A 107 -0.98 -6.35 0.50
N ARG A 108 -2.03 -5.76 -0.05
CA ARG A 108 -2.20 -5.54 -1.50
C ARG A 108 -1.36 -4.39 -1.99
N LEU A 109 -0.75 -4.52 -3.17
CA LEU A 109 -0.10 -3.38 -3.83
C LEU A 109 -1.16 -2.34 -4.19
N VAL A 110 -1.00 -1.12 -3.69
CA VAL A 110 -1.90 0.00 -3.95
C VAL A 110 -1.24 1.14 -4.72
N GLU A 111 0.11 1.19 -4.71
CA GLU A 111 0.89 2.18 -5.44
C GLU A 111 2.19 1.54 -5.91
N ALA A 112 2.54 1.74 -7.19
CA ALA A 112 3.83 1.39 -7.75
C ALA A 112 4.31 2.48 -8.72
N SER A 113 5.58 2.84 -8.59
CA SER A 113 6.29 3.73 -9.50
C SER A 113 7.78 3.32 -9.53
N PRO A 114 8.59 3.83 -10.44
CA PRO A 114 10.02 3.52 -10.45
C PRO A 114 10.67 3.80 -9.10
N GLY A 115 11.19 2.76 -8.45
CA GLY A 115 11.84 2.86 -7.15
C GLY A 115 10.91 3.10 -5.96
N ARG A 116 9.60 2.90 -6.09
CA ARG A 116 8.66 3.03 -4.97
C ARG A 116 7.52 2.01 -5.08
N ALA A 117 7.15 1.41 -3.95
CA ALA A 117 5.99 0.52 -3.81
C ALA A 117 5.28 0.77 -2.48
N VAL A 118 3.95 0.71 -2.48
CA VAL A 118 3.13 0.78 -1.28
C VAL A 118 2.14 -0.38 -1.29
N PHE A 119 2.17 -1.15 -0.22
CA PHE A 119 1.24 -2.25 0.02
C PHE A 119 0.33 -1.89 1.19
N ALA A 120 -0.94 -2.28 1.16
CA ALA A 120 -1.92 -1.94 2.18
C ALA A 120 -2.81 -3.12 2.57
N ASN A 121 -3.15 -3.16 3.86
CA ASN A 121 -4.19 -3.99 4.44
C ASN A 121 -4.96 -3.16 5.48
N PRO A 122 -6.03 -2.46 5.07
CA PRO A 122 -6.80 -1.62 5.98
C PRO A 122 -7.59 -2.40 7.04
N GLN A 123 -7.66 -3.75 6.91
CA GLN A 123 -8.32 -4.62 7.89
C GLN A 123 -7.35 -5.12 8.99
N HIS A 124 -6.03 -4.91 8.80
CA HIS A 124 -5.04 -5.24 9.82
C HIS A 124 -5.05 -4.18 10.93
N ASP A 125 -4.75 -4.58 12.16
CA ASP A 125 -4.68 -3.65 13.30
C ASP A 125 -3.49 -2.69 13.17
N PHE A 126 -2.27 -3.23 13.05
CA PHE A 126 -1.04 -2.49 12.79
C PHE A 126 0.09 -3.44 12.34
N PRO A 127 0.85 -3.06 11.30
CA PRO A 127 0.65 -1.91 10.42
C PRO A 127 -0.51 -2.12 9.44
N GLN A 128 -1.03 -1.04 8.84
CA GLN A 128 -1.97 -1.12 7.73
C GLN A 128 -1.33 -0.85 6.38
N ARG A 129 -0.10 -0.31 6.37
CA ARG A 129 0.68 -0.06 5.16
C ARG A 129 2.13 -0.48 5.34
N VAL A 130 2.71 -1.00 4.27
CA VAL A 130 4.13 -1.31 4.12
C VAL A 130 4.62 -0.56 2.88
N LEU A 131 5.64 0.26 3.03
CA LEU A 131 6.20 1.08 1.98
C LEU A 131 7.66 0.73 1.77
N TYR A 132 8.08 0.66 0.50
CA TYR A 132 9.48 0.56 0.11
C TYR A 132 9.81 1.64 -0.90
N TRP A 133 10.99 2.25 -0.81
CA TRP A 133 11.49 3.16 -1.83
C TRP A 133 13.02 3.21 -1.87
N LEU A 134 13.54 3.58 -3.07
CA LEU A 134 14.95 3.92 -3.25
C LEU A 134 15.14 5.43 -3.17
N THR A 135 16.15 5.86 -2.47
CA THR A 135 16.62 7.25 -2.48
C THR A 135 17.58 7.50 -3.65
N ALA A 136 17.86 8.77 -3.94
CA ALA A 136 18.73 9.16 -5.06
C ALA A 136 20.18 8.64 -4.93
N ASP A 137 20.65 8.41 -3.71
CA ASP A 137 21.96 7.80 -3.40
C ASP A 137 21.94 6.26 -3.45
N GLY A 138 20.78 5.65 -3.74
CA GLY A 138 20.60 4.21 -3.90
C GLY A 138 20.37 3.44 -2.61
N ALA A 139 20.09 4.13 -1.50
CA ALA A 139 19.65 3.46 -0.27
C ALA A 139 18.23 2.93 -0.42
N LEU A 140 17.97 1.73 0.11
CA LEU A 140 16.62 1.17 0.24
C LEU A 140 16.04 1.63 1.57
N HIS A 141 14.87 2.21 1.52
CA HIS A 141 14.08 2.52 2.70
C HIS A 141 12.86 1.61 2.76
N ALA A 142 12.47 1.25 3.99
CA ALA A 142 11.18 0.64 4.27
C ALA A 142 10.49 1.40 5.41
N ARG A 143 9.18 1.44 5.36
CA ARG A 143 8.35 2.02 6.41
C ARG A 143 7.10 1.18 6.60
N ILE A 144 6.76 0.94 7.84
CA ILE A 144 5.43 0.44 8.21
C ILE A 144 4.65 1.56 8.87
N GLU A 145 3.36 1.66 8.60
CA GLU A 145 2.53 2.69 9.23
C GLU A 145 1.08 2.24 9.38
N GLY A 146 0.37 2.89 10.29
CA GLY A 146 -1.03 2.64 10.55
C GLY A 146 -1.63 3.61 11.59
N PRO A 147 -2.94 3.56 11.81
CA PRO A 147 -3.60 4.41 12.78
C PRO A 147 -3.30 3.95 14.22
N ARG A 148 -3.00 4.90 15.08
CA ARG A 148 -2.90 4.70 16.53
C ARG A 148 -3.34 5.99 17.23
N GLY A 149 -4.40 5.89 18.06
CA GLY A 149 -4.90 7.07 18.78
C GLY A 149 -5.40 8.21 17.87
N GLY A 150 -5.95 7.90 16.69
CA GLY A 150 -6.45 8.89 15.73
C GLY A 150 -5.35 9.57 14.89
N GLN A 151 -4.11 9.16 15.00
CA GLN A 151 -2.97 9.65 14.22
C GLN A 151 -2.35 8.50 13.42
N THR A 152 -1.72 8.82 12.29
CA THR A 152 -0.86 7.86 11.58
C THR A 152 0.50 7.85 12.26
N VAL A 153 0.91 6.69 12.75
CA VAL A 153 2.25 6.44 13.31
C VAL A 153 2.97 5.40 12.45
N GLY A 154 4.29 5.30 12.55
CA GLY A 154 5.05 4.30 11.83
C GLY A 154 6.50 4.28 12.23
N ASP A 155 7.16 3.18 11.86
CA ASP A 155 8.59 2.96 12.00
C ASP A 155 9.23 2.94 10.60
N GLU A 156 10.44 3.47 10.48
CA GLU A 156 11.16 3.60 9.21
C GLU A 156 12.59 3.10 9.36
N TRP A 157 13.07 2.42 8.33
CA TRP A 157 14.43 1.89 8.24
C TRP A 157 15.07 2.33 6.93
N ALA A 158 16.40 2.44 6.97
CA ALA A 158 17.22 2.75 5.82
C ALA A 158 18.41 1.80 5.76
N TRP A 159 18.66 1.25 4.57
CA TRP A 159 19.74 0.29 4.34
C TRP A 159 20.54 0.64 3.10
N THR A 160 21.81 0.36 3.14
CA THR A 160 22.71 0.46 1.99
C THR A 160 22.87 -0.92 1.33
N ARG A 161 23.08 -0.93 0.02
CA ARG A 161 23.32 -2.17 -0.73
C ARG A 161 24.68 -2.76 -0.37
N VAL A 162 24.69 -4.04 -0.03
CA VAL A 162 25.93 -4.82 0.13
C VAL A 162 26.49 -5.12 -1.27
N LYS A 163 27.80 -4.88 -1.45
CA LYS A 163 28.51 -5.16 -2.71
C LYS A 163 28.96 -6.61 -2.81
#